data_0225c294dd436b5e151c39ca26872fe6
#
_entry.id   0225c294dd436b5e151c39ca26872fe6
#
_cell.length_a   1.000
_cell.length_b   1.000
_cell.length_c   1.000
_cell.angle_alpha   90.00
_cell.angle_beta   90.00
_cell.angle_gamma   90.00
#
_symmetry.space_group_name_H-M   'P 1'
#
loop_
_entity.id
_entity.type
_entity.pdbx_description
1 polymer ?
#
loop_
_entity_poly.entity_id
_entity_poly.type
_entity_poly.pdbx_seq_one_letter_code
_entity_poly.pdbx_strand_id
1 'polypeptide(L)'
;GKEMALLMKSRVALYEASFERYHKGTPRVPGEQGWPGANKEYNAGKTFNIDSDIDFFLTEAMSASKEVADNHSLAQNTKVLNPAVNQVYGWNPYFEMFSMPDPSTVDEVLLWRDFDADLSMTHGFMAYILEGGNNGMTKSYVDAFLMENGLPIYASNSGYQGDVTIDQQKAGRDGRLQLFLFGESTVLTNEDSLGYFKTPEVVALTEHRDRTGFRQRKWYCYDLTQ
;
A
#
# COMPACT_ATOMS: atom_id res chain seq x y z
N GLY A 1 14.46 5.95 -15.47
CA GLY A 1 15.78 6.02 -15.03
C GLY A 1 16.11 6.96 -13.88
N LYS A 2 16.26 8.27 -14.14
CA LYS A 2 16.71 9.25 -13.13
C LYS A 2 15.72 9.35 -11.95
N GLU A 3 14.46 9.51 -12.23
CA GLU A 3 13.40 9.67 -11.20
C GLU A 3 13.26 8.44 -10.31
N MET A 4 13.37 7.25 -10.88
CA MET A 4 13.41 6.01 -10.09
C MET A 4 14.61 5.99 -9.14
N ALA A 5 15.80 6.44 -9.61
CA ALA A 5 16.99 6.54 -8.76
C ALA A 5 16.81 7.56 -7.64
N LEU A 6 16.20 8.72 -7.93
CA LEU A 6 15.87 9.75 -6.93
C LEU A 6 14.86 9.21 -5.89
N LEU A 7 13.83 8.50 -6.32
CA LEU A 7 12.86 7.91 -5.41
C LEU A 7 13.52 6.87 -4.49
N MET A 8 14.41 6.02 -5.03
CA MET A 8 15.18 5.07 -4.21
C MET A 8 16.13 5.79 -3.26
N LYS A 9 16.82 6.85 -3.70
CA LYS A 9 17.65 7.71 -2.85
C LYS A 9 16.83 8.27 -1.68
N SER A 10 15.65 8.84 -1.97
CA SER A 10 14.75 9.38 -0.95
C SER A 10 14.38 8.31 0.11
N ARG A 11 14.00 7.11 -0.34
CA ARG A 11 13.62 6.02 0.57
C ARG A 11 14.78 5.55 1.45
N VAL A 12 15.96 5.36 0.86
CA VAL A 12 17.16 4.92 1.60
C VAL A 12 17.58 5.97 2.60
N ALA A 13 17.63 7.24 2.19
CA ALA A 13 18.02 8.34 3.09
C ALA A 13 17.01 8.53 4.24
N LEU A 14 15.70 8.45 3.97
CA LEU A 14 14.68 8.53 5.02
C LEU A 14 14.78 7.35 6.00
N TYR A 15 15.05 6.15 5.49
CA TYR A 15 15.28 4.97 6.33
C TYR A 15 16.47 5.16 7.24
N GLU A 16 17.61 5.60 6.70
CA GLU A 16 18.84 5.80 7.48
C GLU A 16 18.66 6.88 8.55
N ALA A 17 18.14 8.04 8.20
CA ALA A 17 17.82 9.08 9.16
C ALA A 17 16.91 8.60 10.30
N SER A 18 15.89 7.81 9.96
CA SER A 18 14.98 7.23 10.95
C SER A 18 15.68 6.20 11.83
N PHE A 19 16.49 5.33 11.23
CA PHE A 19 17.27 4.33 11.95
C PHE A 19 18.22 4.98 12.95
N GLU A 20 19.00 5.97 12.51
CA GLU A 20 19.92 6.71 13.36
C GLU A 20 19.20 7.42 14.50
N ARG A 21 18.08 8.09 14.19
CA ARG A 21 17.27 8.80 15.19
C ARG A 21 16.73 7.86 16.29
N TYR A 22 16.21 6.68 15.91
CA TYR A 22 15.66 5.71 16.87
C TYR A 22 16.74 4.94 17.64
N HIS A 23 17.95 4.85 17.09
CA HIS A 23 19.07 4.14 17.71
C HIS A 23 20.14 5.05 18.30
N LYS A 24 19.94 6.38 18.31
CA LYS A 24 20.83 7.33 18.97
C LYS A 24 21.07 6.91 20.43
N GLY A 25 22.33 7.00 20.87
CA GLY A 25 22.76 6.54 22.20
C GLY A 25 22.99 5.03 22.32
N THR A 26 22.92 4.28 21.21
CA THR A 26 23.18 2.84 21.20
C THR A 26 24.35 2.47 20.29
N PRO A 27 25.03 1.32 20.51
CA PRO A 27 26.14 0.87 19.65
C PRO A 27 25.76 0.55 18.20
N ARG A 28 24.54 0.82 17.79
CA ARG A 28 24.05 0.50 16.44
C ARG A 28 24.34 1.56 15.39
N VAL A 29 24.64 2.77 15.83
CA VAL A 29 24.83 3.91 14.93
C VAL A 29 26.23 4.50 15.03
N PRO A 30 26.74 5.11 13.94
CA PRO A 30 28.08 5.70 13.90
C PRO A 30 28.30 6.76 14.99
N GLY A 31 29.49 6.76 15.56
CA GLY A 31 29.90 7.74 16.58
C GLY A 31 29.43 7.43 18.00
N GLU A 32 28.51 6.51 18.20
CA GLU A 32 28.05 6.14 19.54
C GLU A 32 28.96 5.15 20.23
N GLN A 33 28.93 5.15 21.57
CA GLN A 33 29.80 4.31 22.39
C GLN A 33 29.56 2.82 22.08
N GLY A 34 30.63 2.11 21.75
CA GLY A 34 30.60 0.68 21.44
C GLY A 34 30.21 0.34 20.01
N TRP A 35 30.07 1.34 19.13
CA TRP A 35 29.81 1.07 17.72
C TRP A 35 30.91 0.22 17.08
N PRO A 36 30.58 -0.96 16.49
CA PRO A 36 31.57 -1.89 15.95
C PRO A 36 32.44 -1.32 14.81
N GLY A 37 31.90 -0.28 14.11
CA GLY A 37 32.58 0.39 13.01
C GLY A 37 33.73 1.32 13.45
N ALA A 38 33.76 1.72 14.72
CA ALA A 38 34.75 2.68 15.24
C ALA A 38 36.23 2.26 15.00
N ASN A 39 36.49 0.95 15.11
CA ASN A 39 37.84 0.40 14.99
C ASN A 39 38.16 -0.15 13.58
N LYS A 40 37.33 0.14 12.59
CA LYS A 40 37.59 -0.30 11.22
C LYS A 40 38.54 0.63 10.51
N GLU A 41 39.50 0.07 9.77
CA GLU A 41 40.51 0.83 9.05
C GLU A 41 39.93 1.90 8.12
N TYR A 42 38.86 1.59 7.41
CA TYR A 42 38.16 2.52 6.49
C TYR A 42 37.48 3.70 7.22
N ASN A 43 37.38 3.65 8.56
CA ASN A 43 36.87 4.73 9.41
C ASN A 43 37.97 5.47 10.17
N ALA A 44 39.24 5.09 9.98
CA ALA A 44 40.35 5.75 10.64
C ALA A 44 40.40 7.26 10.32
N GLY A 45 40.47 8.09 11.35
CA GLY A 45 40.47 9.55 11.21
C GLY A 45 39.13 10.21 10.87
N LYS A 46 38.04 9.44 10.76
CA LYS A 46 36.71 10.01 10.59
C LYS A 46 36.09 10.38 11.93
N THR A 47 35.38 11.50 11.92
CA THR A 47 34.54 11.93 13.03
C THR A 47 33.09 11.77 12.61
N PHE A 48 32.30 11.18 13.47
CA PHE A 48 30.86 10.98 13.26
C PHE A 48 30.06 11.88 14.19
N ASN A 49 29.04 12.54 13.68
CA ASN A 49 28.12 13.35 14.47
C ASN A 49 26.70 12.94 14.07
N ILE A 50 26.07 12.15 14.91
CA ILE A 50 24.76 11.54 14.62
C ILE A 50 23.68 12.57 14.30
N ASP A 51 23.68 13.74 14.94
CA ASP A 51 22.65 14.76 14.65
C ASP A 51 22.87 15.38 13.27
N SER A 52 24.12 15.64 12.90
CA SER A 52 24.48 16.14 11.57
C SER A 52 24.19 15.10 10.48
N ASP A 53 24.40 13.83 10.76
CA ASP A 53 24.17 12.73 9.83
C ASP A 53 22.64 12.56 9.61
N ILE A 54 21.82 12.61 10.67
CA ILE A 54 20.34 12.61 10.57
C ILE A 54 19.86 13.79 9.72
N ASP A 55 20.34 15.01 9.97
CA ASP A 55 19.94 16.20 9.22
C ASP A 55 20.35 16.11 7.73
N PHE A 56 21.55 15.58 7.46
CA PHE A 56 22.02 15.32 6.11
C PHE A 56 21.09 14.34 5.37
N PHE A 57 20.80 13.18 5.96
CA PHE A 57 19.94 12.18 5.32
C PHE A 57 18.48 12.66 5.15
N LEU A 58 17.93 13.41 6.10
CA LEU A 58 16.61 14.01 5.94
C LEU A 58 16.60 15.04 4.81
N THR A 59 17.63 15.86 4.69
CA THR A 59 17.76 16.86 3.62
C THR A 59 17.85 16.18 2.25
N GLU A 60 18.65 15.14 2.13
CA GLU A 60 18.78 14.34 0.92
C GLU A 60 17.47 13.63 0.54
N ALA A 61 16.75 13.10 1.53
CA ALA A 61 15.44 12.49 1.32
C ALA A 61 14.41 13.49 0.81
N MET A 62 14.34 14.67 1.44
CA MET A 62 13.42 15.74 1.05
C MET A 62 13.72 16.29 -0.34
N SER A 63 14.98 16.56 -0.62
CA SER A 63 15.40 17.11 -1.91
C SER A 63 15.09 16.13 -3.05
N ALA A 64 15.43 14.86 -2.88
CA ALA A 64 15.21 13.85 -3.90
C ALA A 64 13.72 13.56 -4.12
N SER A 65 12.91 13.48 -3.05
CA SER A 65 11.47 13.25 -3.16
C SER A 65 10.74 14.45 -3.78
N LYS A 66 11.15 15.68 -3.42
CA LYS A 66 10.56 16.90 -3.99
C LYS A 66 10.80 16.98 -5.51
N GLU A 67 12.02 16.69 -5.98
CA GLU A 67 12.32 16.72 -7.41
C GLU A 67 11.43 15.77 -8.21
N VAL A 68 11.10 14.58 -7.66
CA VAL A 68 10.17 13.65 -8.31
C VAL A 68 8.72 14.13 -8.19
N ALA A 69 8.29 14.50 -6.99
CA ALA A 69 6.89 14.85 -6.73
C ALA A 69 6.42 16.10 -7.51
N ASP A 70 7.31 17.05 -7.74
CA ASP A 70 6.98 18.28 -8.50
C ASP A 70 6.72 18.01 -9.99
N ASN A 71 7.14 16.86 -10.51
CA ASN A 71 7.03 16.51 -11.92
C ASN A 71 5.91 15.50 -12.24
N HIS A 72 5.20 14.99 -11.23
CA HIS A 72 4.19 13.95 -11.42
C HIS A 72 2.87 14.30 -10.76
N SER A 73 1.78 13.94 -11.44
CA SER A 73 0.43 14.04 -10.94
C SER A 73 -0.02 12.69 -10.36
N LEU A 74 -0.72 12.71 -9.23
CA LEU A 74 -1.25 11.49 -8.63
C LEU A 74 -2.54 11.05 -9.32
N ALA A 75 -2.72 9.74 -9.48
CA ALA A 75 -3.97 9.14 -9.94
C ALA A 75 -5.10 9.48 -8.97
N GLN A 76 -6.21 9.95 -9.52
CA GLN A 76 -7.32 10.48 -8.72
C GLN A 76 -8.21 9.36 -8.17
N ASN A 77 -8.46 9.38 -6.87
CA ASN A 77 -9.54 8.61 -6.28
C ASN A 77 -10.86 9.36 -6.49
N THR A 78 -11.70 8.87 -7.40
CA THR A 78 -13.01 9.46 -7.71
C THR A 78 -14.06 9.25 -6.60
N LYS A 79 -13.72 8.44 -5.57
CA LYS A 79 -14.63 7.95 -4.52
C LYS A 79 -15.74 7.00 -5.04
N VAL A 80 -15.75 6.67 -6.32
CA VAL A 80 -16.58 5.59 -6.86
C VAL A 80 -15.99 4.28 -6.34
N LEU A 81 -16.81 3.50 -5.64
CA LEU A 81 -16.34 2.28 -4.96
C LEU A 81 -16.52 1.01 -5.83
N ASN A 82 -17.41 1.05 -6.79
CA ASN A 82 -17.71 -0.10 -7.66
C ASN A 82 -17.86 0.33 -9.11
N PRO A 83 -17.44 -0.51 -10.08
CA PRO A 83 -17.78 -0.30 -11.49
C PRO A 83 -19.27 -0.50 -11.75
N ALA A 84 -19.75 0.01 -12.86
CA ALA A 84 -21.05 -0.35 -13.41
C ALA A 84 -21.00 -1.73 -14.12
N VAL A 85 -22.17 -2.24 -14.54
CA VAL A 85 -22.26 -3.45 -15.36
C VAL A 85 -21.42 -3.28 -16.62
N ASN A 86 -20.60 -4.27 -16.94
CA ASN A 86 -19.67 -4.31 -18.08
C ASN A 86 -18.64 -3.16 -18.11
N GLN A 87 -18.46 -2.42 -17.01
CA GLN A 87 -17.46 -1.38 -16.92
C GLN A 87 -16.17 -1.94 -16.30
N VAL A 88 -15.11 -2.04 -17.08
CA VAL A 88 -13.79 -2.52 -16.63
C VAL A 88 -12.94 -1.37 -16.11
N TYR A 89 -12.80 -0.29 -16.87
CA TYR A 89 -11.98 0.88 -16.56
C TYR A 89 -12.77 2.18 -16.61
N GLY A 90 -12.13 3.25 -16.15
CA GLY A 90 -12.68 4.62 -16.20
C GLY A 90 -13.64 4.96 -15.07
N TRP A 91 -13.70 4.16 -14.00
CA TRP A 91 -14.52 4.45 -12.83
C TRP A 91 -13.70 4.99 -11.65
N ASN A 92 -12.47 4.47 -11.43
CA ASN A 92 -11.58 4.97 -10.38
C ASN A 92 -10.10 4.75 -10.77
N PRO A 93 -9.44 5.76 -11.37
CA PRO A 93 -8.05 5.65 -11.80
C PRO A 93 -7.08 5.22 -10.69
N TYR A 94 -7.31 5.64 -9.43
CA TYR A 94 -6.49 5.22 -8.29
C TYR A 94 -6.62 3.73 -7.97
N PHE A 95 -7.79 3.13 -8.18
CA PHE A 95 -7.97 1.68 -8.04
C PHE A 95 -7.35 0.94 -9.23
N GLU A 96 -7.64 1.42 -10.44
CA GLU A 96 -7.32 0.77 -11.70
C GLU A 96 -5.81 0.67 -11.96
N MET A 97 -5.03 1.66 -11.51
CA MET A 97 -3.57 1.65 -11.68
C MET A 97 -2.85 0.45 -11.07
N PHE A 98 -3.50 -0.29 -10.17
CA PHE A 98 -2.95 -1.50 -9.55
C PHE A 98 -3.30 -2.79 -10.28
N SER A 99 -4.16 -2.72 -11.29
CA SER A 99 -4.67 -3.91 -12.00
C SER A 99 -4.75 -3.73 -13.51
N MET A 100 -4.34 -2.58 -14.04
CA MET A 100 -4.36 -2.32 -15.47
C MET A 100 -3.17 -3.01 -16.18
N PRO A 101 -3.35 -3.45 -17.43
CA PRO A 101 -2.30 -4.16 -18.17
C PRO A 101 -1.11 -3.27 -18.53
N ASP A 102 -1.34 -2.00 -18.82
CA ASP A 102 -0.29 -1.04 -19.20
C ASP A 102 -0.25 0.16 -18.25
N PRO A 103 0.52 0.09 -17.15
CA PRO A 103 0.69 1.20 -16.23
C PRO A 103 1.51 2.38 -16.77
N SER A 104 2.08 2.28 -17.97
CA SER A 104 2.87 3.37 -18.59
C SER A 104 2.06 4.64 -18.81
N THR A 105 0.75 4.53 -18.88
CA THR A 105 -0.19 5.65 -19.03
C THR A 105 -0.46 6.41 -17.74
N VAL A 106 -0.01 5.90 -16.58
CA VAL A 106 -0.21 6.51 -15.27
C VAL A 106 1.02 7.29 -14.86
N ASP A 107 0.90 8.60 -14.78
CA ASP A 107 2.01 9.54 -14.56
C ASP A 107 2.84 9.25 -13.29
N GLU A 108 2.20 8.81 -12.21
CA GLU A 108 2.91 8.48 -10.95
C GLU A 108 3.60 7.10 -10.95
N VAL A 109 3.42 6.26 -11.97
CA VAL A 109 4.04 4.93 -12.04
C VAL A 109 5.41 5.02 -12.71
N LEU A 110 6.47 5.06 -11.91
CA LEU A 110 7.84 5.25 -12.40
C LEU A 110 8.53 3.96 -12.84
N LEU A 111 8.07 2.83 -12.33
CA LEU A 111 8.61 1.50 -12.66
C LEU A 111 7.54 0.43 -12.43
N TRP A 112 7.37 -0.43 -13.41
CA TRP A 112 6.46 -1.58 -13.33
C TRP A 112 7.09 -2.81 -13.95
N ARG A 113 6.46 -3.93 -13.74
CA ARG A 113 6.76 -5.19 -14.43
C ARG A 113 5.58 -5.55 -15.31
N ASP A 114 5.82 -5.70 -16.59
CA ASP A 114 4.84 -6.21 -17.51
C ASP A 114 4.64 -7.72 -17.31
N PHE A 115 3.38 -8.13 -17.39
CA PHE A 115 2.98 -9.52 -17.54
C PHE A 115 2.36 -9.67 -18.92
N ASP A 116 2.73 -10.73 -19.62
CA ASP A 116 2.36 -10.98 -21.01
C ASP A 116 2.08 -12.48 -21.18
N ALA A 117 0.83 -12.82 -21.43
CA ALA A 117 0.38 -14.20 -21.56
C ALA A 117 0.99 -14.89 -22.80
N ASP A 118 1.20 -14.16 -23.90
CA ASP A 118 1.79 -14.69 -25.12
C ASP A 118 3.25 -15.07 -24.92
N LEU A 119 3.94 -14.37 -24.02
CA LEU A 119 5.31 -14.68 -23.60
C LEU A 119 5.37 -15.65 -22.40
N SER A 120 4.24 -16.20 -21.97
CA SER A 120 4.13 -17.05 -20.77
C SER A 120 4.63 -16.37 -19.48
N MET A 121 4.59 -15.06 -19.42
CA MET A 121 4.90 -14.27 -18.22
C MET A 121 3.62 -13.90 -17.49
N THR A 122 3.10 -14.86 -16.73
CA THR A 122 1.83 -14.71 -16.00
C THR A 122 2.02 -14.87 -14.49
N HIS A 123 0.97 -14.64 -13.74
CA HIS A 123 0.88 -14.93 -12.31
C HIS A 123 -0.53 -15.36 -11.91
N GLY A 124 -0.64 -16.16 -10.85
CA GLY A 124 -1.93 -16.64 -10.33
C GLY A 124 -2.51 -15.77 -9.20
N PHE A 125 -2.17 -14.49 -9.11
CA PHE A 125 -2.54 -13.67 -7.95
C PHE A 125 -4.05 -13.43 -7.85
N MET A 126 -4.75 -13.35 -9.00
CA MET A 126 -6.21 -13.20 -9.02
C MET A 126 -6.93 -14.33 -8.30
N ALA A 127 -6.45 -15.58 -8.40
CA ALA A 127 -7.03 -16.71 -7.68
C ALA A 127 -7.01 -16.48 -6.15
N TYR A 128 -5.90 -15.93 -5.61
CA TYR A 128 -5.83 -15.59 -4.18
C TYR A 128 -6.79 -14.49 -3.76
N ILE A 129 -7.06 -13.52 -4.63
CA ILE A 129 -8.02 -12.46 -4.34
C ILE A 129 -9.45 -12.99 -4.41
N LEU A 130 -9.78 -13.78 -5.44
CA LEU A 130 -11.11 -14.36 -5.64
C LEU A 130 -11.47 -15.38 -4.56
N GLU A 131 -10.53 -16.25 -4.21
CA GLU A 131 -10.77 -17.41 -3.35
C GLU A 131 -10.25 -17.23 -1.92
N GLY A 132 -9.47 -16.15 -1.65
CA GLY A 132 -8.90 -15.84 -0.35
C GLY A 132 -7.59 -16.54 -0.01
N GLY A 133 -7.40 -17.80 -0.40
CA GLY A 133 -6.15 -18.55 -0.27
C GLY A 133 -5.55 -18.57 1.14
N ASN A 134 -6.38 -18.54 2.19
CA ASN A 134 -5.98 -18.40 3.60
C ASN A 134 -5.29 -17.07 3.95
N ASN A 135 -5.43 -16.04 3.12
CA ASN A 135 -4.93 -14.70 3.36
C ASN A 135 -6.02 -13.80 3.95
N GLY A 136 -5.65 -12.59 4.33
CA GLY A 136 -6.57 -11.56 4.78
C GLY A 136 -5.83 -10.48 5.55
N MET A 137 -6.41 -9.29 5.59
CA MET A 137 -5.90 -8.21 6.44
C MET A 137 -6.15 -8.57 7.91
N THR A 138 -5.25 -8.18 8.80
CA THR A 138 -5.51 -8.33 10.24
C THR A 138 -6.50 -7.29 10.73
N LYS A 139 -7.28 -7.60 11.77
CA LYS A 139 -8.20 -6.63 12.40
C LYS A 139 -7.45 -5.37 12.84
N SER A 140 -6.28 -5.51 13.44
CA SER A 140 -5.46 -4.37 13.87
C SER A 140 -5.01 -3.48 12.70
N TYR A 141 -4.73 -4.06 11.54
CA TYR A 141 -4.41 -3.29 10.35
C TYR A 141 -5.64 -2.53 9.81
N VAL A 142 -6.80 -3.19 9.77
CA VAL A 142 -8.07 -2.55 9.39
C VAL A 142 -8.40 -1.42 10.36
N ASP A 143 -8.22 -1.62 11.67
CA ASP A 143 -8.51 -0.61 12.69
C ASP A 143 -7.56 0.58 12.67
N ALA A 144 -6.33 0.41 12.15
CA ALA A 144 -5.34 1.48 12.03
C ALA A 144 -5.70 2.58 11.01
N PHE A 145 -6.59 2.29 10.06
CA PHE A 145 -7.09 3.33 9.17
C PHE A 145 -7.94 4.34 9.97
N LEU A 146 -7.79 5.63 9.66
CA LEU A 146 -8.56 6.69 10.32
C LEU A 146 -9.94 6.85 9.70
N MET A 147 -10.81 7.52 10.39
CA MET A 147 -12.06 8.05 9.83
C MET A 147 -11.74 9.20 8.85
N GLU A 148 -12.67 9.56 7.97
CA GLU A 148 -12.53 10.70 7.04
C GLU A 148 -12.27 12.04 7.77
N ASN A 149 -12.73 12.16 9.00
CA ASN A 149 -12.47 13.32 9.86
C ASN A 149 -11.08 13.31 10.53
N GLY A 150 -10.23 12.32 10.24
CA GLY A 150 -8.88 12.16 10.78
C GLY A 150 -8.81 11.53 12.17
N LEU A 151 -9.93 11.14 12.77
CA LEU A 151 -9.95 10.53 14.08
C LEU A 151 -9.79 9.00 14.00
N PRO A 152 -9.16 8.38 15.00
CA PRO A 152 -9.16 6.93 15.13
C PRO A 152 -10.55 6.43 15.54
N ILE A 153 -10.87 5.18 15.18
CA ILE A 153 -12.20 4.58 15.42
C ILE A 153 -12.65 4.59 16.89
N TYR A 154 -11.70 4.55 17.81
CA TYR A 154 -11.98 4.53 19.27
C TYR A 154 -12.20 5.92 19.88
N ALA A 155 -12.04 7.00 19.11
CA ALA A 155 -12.35 8.33 19.62
C ALA A 155 -13.87 8.52 19.78
N SER A 156 -14.31 9.14 20.88
CA SER A 156 -15.73 9.26 21.24
C SER A 156 -16.61 9.97 20.19
N ASN A 157 -16.00 10.81 19.36
CA ASN A 157 -16.67 11.56 18.30
C ASN A 157 -16.20 11.17 16.90
N SER A 158 -15.65 9.97 16.75
CA SER A 158 -15.14 9.45 15.47
C SER A 158 -16.25 9.26 14.43
N GLY A 159 -17.45 8.91 14.84
CA GLY A 159 -18.55 8.54 13.96
C GLY A 159 -18.48 7.09 13.47
N TYR A 160 -17.65 6.25 14.09
CA TYR A 160 -17.52 4.85 13.71
C TYR A 160 -18.83 4.08 13.84
N GLN A 161 -19.18 3.30 12.80
CA GLN A 161 -20.49 2.63 12.70
C GLN A 161 -20.54 1.23 13.33
N GLY A 162 -19.42 0.73 13.85
CA GLY A 162 -19.33 -0.58 14.53
C GLY A 162 -18.84 -1.72 13.63
N ASP A 163 -18.87 -2.94 14.20
CA ASP A 163 -18.21 -4.14 13.65
C ASP A 163 -19.16 -5.22 13.13
N VAL A 164 -20.46 -4.92 12.97
CA VAL A 164 -21.45 -5.97 12.64
C VAL A 164 -21.25 -6.49 11.21
N THR A 165 -20.96 -5.60 10.27
CA THR A 165 -20.64 -5.95 8.88
C THR A 165 -19.33 -5.30 8.45
N ILE A 166 -18.69 -5.80 7.39
CA ILE A 166 -17.48 -5.16 6.84
C ILE A 166 -17.83 -3.79 6.27
N ASP A 167 -19.00 -3.64 5.65
CA ASP A 167 -19.43 -2.36 5.12
C ASP A 167 -19.61 -1.30 6.22
N GLN A 168 -20.11 -1.67 7.40
CA GLN A 168 -20.17 -0.76 8.55
C GLN A 168 -18.77 -0.38 9.04
N GLN A 169 -17.84 -1.34 9.09
CA GLN A 169 -16.46 -1.08 9.44
C GLN A 169 -15.75 -0.13 8.48
N LYS A 170 -16.13 -0.13 7.20
CA LYS A 170 -15.57 0.72 6.15
C LYS A 170 -16.20 2.11 6.09
N ALA A 171 -17.45 2.24 6.53
CA ALA A 171 -18.25 3.44 6.37
C ALA A 171 -17.58 4.67 7.01
N GLY A 172 -17.45 5.76 6.24
CA GLY A 172 -16.84 7.01 6.70
C GLY A 172 -15.36 6.90 7.06
N ARG A 173 -14.67 5.85 6.61
CA ARG A 173 -13.24 5.63 6.84
C ARG A 173 -12.40 6.14 5.66
N ASP A 174 -11.08 6.12 5.84
CA ASP A 174 -10.10 6.40 4.79
C ASP A 174 -10.49 5.73 3.46
N GLY A 175 -10.47 6.50 2.36
CA GLY A 175 -10.89 6.02 1.05
C GLY A 175 -10.10 4.81 0.54
N ARG A 176 -8.86 4.62 1.02
CA ARG A 176 -8.06 3.44 0.70
C ARG A 176 -8.65 2.18 1.33
N LEU A 177 -9.12 2.25 2.56
CA LEU A 177 -9.82 1.12 3.18
C LEU A 177 -11.13 0.82 2.45
N GLN A 178 -11.90 1.87 2.11
CA GLN A 178 -13.16 1.69 1.39
C GLN A 178 -12.97 1.03 0.02
N LEU A 179 -11.89 1.38 -0.70
CA LEU A 179 -11.59 0.81 -2.02
C LEU A 179 -10.98 -0.59 -1.95
N PHE A 180 -10.05 -0.83 -1.03
CA PHE A 180 -9.16 -2.00 -1.07
C PHE A 180 -9.52 -3.11 -0.08
N LEU A 181 -10.64 -2.98 0.62
CA LEU A 181 -11.23 -4.05 1.42
C LEU A 181 -12.58 -4.45 0.82
N PHE A 182 -12.78 -5.74 0.54
CA PHE A 182 -14.08 -6.25 0.17
C PHE A 182 -15.07 -6.11 1.34
N GLY A 183 -16.27 -5.71 1.03
CA GLY A 183 -17.42 -5.68 1.93
C GLY A 183 -18.65 -6.19 1.22
N GLU A 184 -19.75 -6.32 1.92
CA GLU A 184 -20.98 -6.95 1.42
C GLU A 184 -21.59 -6.21 0.22
N SER A 185 -21.37 -4.89 0.11
CA SER A 185 -21.79 -4.06 -1.03
C SER A 185 -20.76 -3.96 -2.14
N THR A 186 -19.60 -4.61 -2.01
CA THR A 186 -18.56 -4.55 -3.03
C THR A 186 -18.89 -5.47 -4.19
N VAL A 187 -18.82 -4.94 -5.41
CA VAL A 187 -19.01 -5.73 -6.63
C VAL A 187 -17.84 -6.71 -6.79
N LEU A 188 -18.16 -7.98 -6.93
CA LEU A 188 -17.21 -9.06 -7.23
C LEU A 188 -17.21 -9.39 -8.71
N THR A 189 -18.39 -9.41 -9.35
CA THR A 189 -18.54 -9.61 -10.80
C THR A 189 -19.45 -8.55 -11.37
N ASN A 190 -19.18 -8.07 -12.56
CA ASN A 190 -19.94 -7.01 -13.22
C ASN A 190 -20.29 -7.30 -14.68
N GLU A 191 -20.12 -8.55 -15.12
CA GLU A 191 -20.57 -9.03 -16.41
C GLU A 191 -22.09 -9.27 -16.38
N ASP A 192 -22.81 -8.88 -17.43
CA ASP A 192 -24.26 -9.04 -17.60
C ASP A 192 -25.14 -8.53 -16.42
N SER A 193 -24.67 -8.67 -15.21
CA SER A 193 -25.29 -8.19 -13.98
C SER A 193 -24.24 -7.97 -12.87
N LEU A 194 -24.61 -7.24 -11.80
CA LEU A 194 -23.74 -7.07 -10.64
C LEU A 194 -23.88 -8.26 -9.68
N GLY A 195 -22.77 -8.95 -9.45
CA GLY A 195 -22.62 -9.91 -8.36
C GLY A 195 -21.81 -9.28 -7.20
N TYR A 196 -22.27 -9.47 -5.97
CA TYR A 196 -21.65 -8.86 -4.79
C TYR A 196 -20.82 -9.87 -4.01
N PHE A 197 -19.79 -9.36 -3.36
CA PHE A 197 -18.95 -10.16 -2.48
C PHE A 197 -19.77 -10.72 -1.31
N LYS A 198 -19.49 -11.98 -0.98
CA LYS A 198 -20.04 -12.62 0.23
C LYS A 198 -18.89 -12.91 1.18
N THR A 199 -19.05 -12.50 2.44
CA THR A 199 -18.06 -12.80 3.48
C THR A 199 -17.85 -14.31 3.56
N PRO A 200 -16.63 -14.81 3.40
CA PRO A 200 -16.34 -16.24 3.42
C PRO A 200 -16.64 -16.85 4.80
N GLU A 201 -17.05 -18.10 4.79
CA GLU A 201 -17.21 -18.87 6.02
C GLU A 201 -15.85 -19.20 6.63
N VAL A 202 -15.71 -19.05 7.93
CA VAL A 202 -14.46 -19.31 8.68
C VAL A 202 -14.00 -20.77 8.54
N VAL A 203 -14.94 -21.69 8.35
CA VAL A 203 -14.70 -23.14 8.24
C VAL A 203 -14.79 -23.68 6.79
N ALA A 204 -14.83 -22.80 5.81
CA ALA A 204 -14.84 -23.20 4.40
C ALA A 204 -13.56 -23.95 4.01
N LEU A 205 -13.55 -24.52 2.79
CA LEU A 205 -12.36 -25.13 2.22
C LEU A 205 -11.18 -24.14 2.24
N THR A 206 -9.98 -24.65 2.40
CA THR A 206 -8.77 -23.85 2.63
C THR A 206 -8.55 -22.77 1.58
N GLU A 207 -8.82 -23.07 0.32
CA GLU A 207 -8.65 -22.19 -0.82
C GLU A 207 -9.75 -21.13 -0.96
N HIS A 208 -10.90 -21.33 -0.31
CA HIS A 208 -12.07 -20.43 -0.39
C HIS A 208 -12.35 -19.62 0.86
N ARG A 209 -11.40 -19.57 1.79
CA ARG A 209 -11.56 -18.84 3.06
C ARG A 209 -10.49 -17.81 3.28
N ASP A 210 -10.85 -16.82 4.08
CA ASP A 210 -9.93 -15.86 4.67
C ASP A 210 -9.75 -16.17 6.15
N ARG A 211 -8.52 -16.20 6.64
CA ARG A 211 -8.26 -16.47 8.07
C ARG A 211 -8.79 -15.38 9.00
N THR A 212 -8.97 -14.18 8.47
CA THR A 212 -9.37 -13.01 9.24
C THR A 212 -10.77 -12.49 8.88
N GLY A 213 -11.38 -12.97 7.80
CA GLY A 213 -12.62 -12.45 7.23
C GLY A 213 -12.46 -11.14 6.43
N PHE A 214 -11.27 -10.52 6.45
CA PHE A 214 -10.99 -9.25 5.78
C PHE A 214 -10.22 -9.47 4.48
N ARG A 215 -10.94 -9.75 3.39
CA ARG A 215 -10.34 -9.98 2.07
C ARG A 215 -9.90 -8.68 1.44
N GLN A 216 -8.62 -8.62 1.04
CA GLN A 216 -8.10 -7.49 0.29
C GLN A 216 -8.65 -7.48 -1.15
N ARG A 217 -8.92 -6.27 -1.66
CA ARG A 217 -9.38 -6.02 -3.03
C ARG A 217 -8.30 -5.36 -3.91
N LYS A 218 -7.20 -4.93 -3.33
CA LYS A 218 -6.09 -4.35 -4.09
C LYS A 218 -5.59 -5.36 -5.12
N TRP A 219 -5.30 -4.91 -6.32
CA TRP A 219 -4.94 -5.71 -7.50
C TRP A 219 -6.07 -6.59 -8.07
N TYR A 220 -7.30 -6.40 -7.63
CA TYR A 220 -8.44 -7.04 -8.28
C TYR A 220 -8.69 -6.40 -9.64
N CYS A 221 -8.82 -7.22 -10.70
CA CYS A 221 -9.15 -6.79 -12.04
C CYS A 221 -10.55 -7.22 -12.43
N TYR A 222 -11.30 -6.32 -13.04
CA TYR A 222 -12.62 -6.63 -13.63
C TYR A 222 -12.52 -7.06 -15.09
N ASP A 223 -11.33 -7.03 -15.67
CA ASP A 223 -11.06 -7.60 -16.98
C ASP A 223 -10.69 -9.08 -16.83
N LEU A 224 -11.65 -9.94 -17.04
CA LEU A 224 -11.46 -11.40 -16.93
C LEU A 224 -10.82 -12.01 -18.19
N THR A 225 -10.45 -11.18 -19.17
CA THR A 225 -9.73 -11.63 -20.39
C THR A 225 -8.21 -11.63 -20.21
N GLN A 226 -7.71 -11.18 -19.06
CA GLN A 226 -6.28 -11.05 -18.74
C GLN A 226 -5.75 -12.19 -17.87
#